data_3d8e26211b088c2bbdba539617c01dd6
#
_entry.id   3d8e26211b088c2bbdba539617c01dd6
#
_cell.length_a   1.000
_cell.length_b   1.000
_cell.length_c   1.000
_cell.angle_alpha   90.00
_cell.angle_beta   90.00
_cell.angle_gamma   90.00
#
_symmetry.space_group_name_H-M   'P 1'
#
loop_
_entity.id
_entity.type
_entity.pdbx_description
1 polymer ?
#
loop_
_entity_poly.entity_id
_entity_poly.type
_entity_poly.pdbx_seq_one_letter_code
_entity_poly.pdbx_strand_id
1 'polypeptide(L)'
;ADEETGSHHGLEYLVREHADVFDAHDLFLVPDFGVADSSLMEVAEKSMLWLKVTVNGKQCHASTPEQGVNSLVAAAALILEARRRLHEVFDAEDALFDPPRSTFEPTRKDANVENVNTLPGRDVFYLDSRVLPQYRVDDVIDEVRACADAVEAAHPGISIELEEVLKEQAAPATPADAEVVTRLAAAIAEVHGVTA
;
A
#
# COMPACT_ATOMS: atom_id res chain seq x y z
N ALA A 1 -10.07 5.81 20.67
CA ALA A 1 -9.75 6.30 19.34
C ALA A 1 -9.52 5.10 18.44
N ASP A 2 -9.82 5.26 17.20
CA ASP A 2 -9.83 4.25 16.14
C ASP A 2 -8.67 4.49 15.14
N GLU A 3 -7.55 5.00 15.63
CA GLU A 3 -6.37 5.35 14.83
C GLU A 3 -5.89 4.14 14.02
N GLU A 4 -5.76 2.96 14.62
CA GLU A 4 -5.36 1.70 13.99
C GLU A 4 -6.35 1.19 12.92
N THR A 5 -7.54 1.80 12.80
CA THR A 5 -8.61 1.39 11.88
C THR A 5 -9.08 2.51 10.95
N GLY A 6 -8.27 3.59 10.79
CA GLY A 6 -8.52 4.68 9.85
C GLY A 6 -9.07 5.97 10.45
N SER A 7 -9.06 6.15 11.77
CA SER A 7 -9.40 7.40 12.49
C SER A 7 -10.77 8.04 12.18
N HIS A 8 -11.72 7.29 11.61
CA HIS A 8 -13.02 7.81 11.16
C HIS A 8 -13.85 8.48 12.26
N HIS A 9 -13.74 7.98 13.50
CA HIS A 9 -14.41 8.52 14.70
C HIS A 9 -13.46 9.30 15.61
N GLY A 10 -12.17 9.36 15.28
CA GLY A 10 -11.11 10.06 15.97
C GLY A 10 -10.73 11.36 15.28
N LEU A 11 -9.52 11.45 14.77
CA LEU A 11 -8.95 12.65 14.17
C LEU A 11 -9.73 13.13 12.94
N GLU A 12 -10.13 12.21 12.04
CA GLU A 12 -10.93 12.56 10.86
C GLU A 12 -12.25 13.24 11.26
N TYR A 13 -12.93 12.72 12.28
CA TYR A 13 -14.12 13.35 12.82
C TYR A 13 -13.85 14.78 13.34
N LEU A 14 -12.76 14.96 14.10
CA LEU A 14 -12.38 16.27 14.63
C LEU A 14 -12.09 17.27 13.49
N VAL A 15 -11.33 16.86 12.49
CA VAL A 15 -11.00 17.73 11.34
C VAL A 15 -12.26 18.10 10.55
N ARG A 16 -13.22 17.19 10.41
CA ARG A 16 -14.45 17.43 9.66
C ARG A 16 -15.46 18.30 10.42
N GLU A 17 -15.68 18.01 11.71
CA GLU A 17 -16.77 18.61 12.49
C GLU A 17 -16.30 19.72 13.41
N HIS A 18 -15.02 19.78 13.75
CA HIS A 18 -14.44 20.68 14.73
C HIS A 18 -13.09 21.25 14.25
N ALA A 19 -13.01 21.61 12.96
CA ALA A 19 -11.78 22.18 12.38
C ALA A 19 -11.32 23.47 13.08
N ASP A 20 -12.22 24.14 13.78
CA ASP A 20 -11.98 25.35 14.56
C ASP A 20 -11.09 25.12 15.79
N VAL A 21 -10.88 23.88 16.22
CA VAL A 21 -9.94 23.57 17.31
C VAL A 21 -8.48 23.58 16.85
N PHE A 22 -8.24 23.65 15.54
CA PHE A 22 -6.91 23.71 14.94
C PHE A 22 -6.64 25.10 14.39
N ASP A 23 -5.45 25.64 14.68
CA ASP A 23 -4.99 26.94 14.19
C ASP A 23 -3.85 26.75 13.17
N ALA A 24 -3.72 27.68 12.24
CA ALA A 24 -2.65 27.66 11.23
C ALA A 24 -1.22 27.77 11.81
N HIS A 25 -1.11 28.15 13.08
CA HIS A 25 0.16 28.24 13.81
C HIS A 25 0.39 27.07 14.77
N ASP A 26 -0.52 26.09 14.81
CA ASP A 26 -0.31 24.91 15.66
C ASP A 26 0.83 24.07 15.16
N LEU A 27 1.61 23.53 16.09
CA LEU A 27 2.67 22.58 15.84
C LEU A 27 2.20 21.19 16.23
N PHE A 28 2.11 20.30 15.25
CA PHE A 28 1.68 18.91 15.47
C PHE A 28 2.88 18.02 15.70
N LEU A 29 2.90 17.31 16.82
CA LEU A 29 3.87 16.29 17.15
C LEU A 29 3.14 15.00 17.49
N VAL A 30 3.45 13.92 16.75
CA VAL A 30 2.88 12.59 16.96
C VAL A 30 3.97 11.68 17.53
N PRO A 31 3.94 11.33 18.82
CA PRO A 31 4.97 10.50 19.46
C PRO A 31 4.70 9.01 19.25
N ASP A 32 4.64 8.56 18.01
CA ASP A 32 4.30 7.20 17.63
C ASP A 32 5.52 6.39 17.17
N PHE A 33 6.44 7.02 16.45
CA PHE A 33 7.63 6.40 15.90
C PHE A 33 8.91 6.99 16.49
N GLY A 34 9.96 6.18 16.58
CA GLY A 34 11.27 6.65 17.00
C GLY A 34 12.30 5.54 17.07
N VAL A 35 13.56 5.93 17.24
CA VAL A 35 14.69 5.05 17.50
C VAL A 35 15.17 5.20 18.95
N ALA A 36 15.86 4.19 19.47
CA ALA A 36 16.20 4.11 20.88
C ALA A 36 17.09 5.27 21.38
N ASP A 37 17.88 5.88 20.50
CA ASP A 37 18.76 7.02 20.81
C ASP A 37 18.14 8.38 20.46
N SER A 38 16.89 8.42 20.01
CA SER A 38 16.18 9.64 19.62
C SER A 38 16.82 10.43 18.46
N SER A 39 17.66 9.79 17.65
CA SER A 39 18.38 10.43 16.54
C SER A 39 17.57 10.54 15.24
N LEU A 40 16.31 10.08 15.25
CA LEU A 40 15.45 10.09 14.07
C LEU A 40 14.13 10.81 14.36
N MET A 41 13.79 11.74 13.46
CA MET A 41 12.45 12.34 13.36
C MET A 41 11.85 11.96 12.02
N GLU A 42 10.64 11.46 12.02
CA GLU A 42 9.89 11.19 10.79
C GLU A 42 9.18 12.47 10.34
N VAL A 43 9.44 12.89 9.11
CA VAL A 43 8.90 14.11 8.50
C VAL A 43 8.08 13.84 7.25
N ALA A 44 8.02 12.59 6.82
CA ALA A 44 7.27 12.15 5.65
C ALA A 44 6.95 10.66 5.75
N GLU A 45 5.83 10.28 5.17
CA GLU A 45 5.40 8.89 5.02
C GLU A 45 5.15 8.55 3.55
N LYS A 46 5.22 7.27 3.21
CA LYS A 46 4.78 6.78 1.91
C LYS A 46 3.26 6.61 1.90
N SER A 47 2.65 6.86 0.75
CA SER A 47 1.25 6.49 0.52
C SER A 47 1.06 4.99 0.69
N MET A 48 -0.10 4.58 1.18
CA MET A 48 -0.45 3.17 1.39
C MET A 48 -1.58 2.75 0.45
N LEU A 49 -1.41 1.58 -0.17
CA LEU A 49 -2.46 0.93 -0.94
C LEU A 49 -2.44 -0.57 -0.65
N TRP A 50 -3.57 -1.09 -0.17
CA TRP A 50 -3.81 -2.52 -0.09
C TRP A 50 -4.91 -2.89 -1.06
N LEU A 51 -4.55 -3.69 -2.05
CA LEU A 51 -5.50 -4.25 -3.01
C LEU A 51 -5.76 -5.71 -2.69
N LYS A 52 -7.01 -6.09 -2.65
CA LYS A 52 -7.45 -7.48 -2.75
C LYS A 52 -7.79 -7.76 -4.21
N VAL A 53 -7.15 -8.77 -4.75
CA VAL A 53 -7.32 -9.19 -6.14
C VAL A 53 -8.02 -10.53 -6.15
N THR A 54 -9.19 -10.58 -6.79
CA THR A 54 -9.96 -11.82 -6.98
C THR A 54 -9.90 -12.22 -8.45
N VAL A 55 -9.36 -13.41 -8.70
CA VAL A 55 -9.25 -13.99 -10.04
C VAL A 55 -10.28 -15.11 -10.15
N ASN A 56 -11.27 -14.94 -11.01
CA ASN A 56 -12.33 -15.88 -11.27
C ASN A 56 -12.06 -16.65 -12.57
N GLY A 57 -12.23 -17.95 -12.52
CA GLY A 57 -12.12 -18.87 -13.64
C GLY A 57 -13.23 -19.92 -13.56
N LYS A 58 -12.90 -21.17 -13.89
CA LYS A 58 -13.86 -22.28 -13.85
C LYS A 58 -13.21 -23.54 -13.26
N GLN A 59 -13.76 -24.00 -12.14
CA GLN A 59 -13.28 -25.22 -11.47
C GLN A 59 -13.60 -26.47 -12.27
N CYS A 60 -12.66 -27.42 -12.28
CA CYS A 60 -12.87 -28.78 -12.80
C CYS A 60 -11.90 -29.78 -12.14
N HIS A 61 -12.00 -31.03 -12.52
CA HIS A 61 -11.00 -32.05 -12.13
C HIS A 61 -9.67 -31.81 -12.88
N ALA A 62 -8.54 -31.86 -12.17
CA ALA A 62 -7.24 -31.53 -12.75
C ALA A 62 -6.77 -32.45 -13.89
N SER A 63 -7.34 -33.66 -14.01
CA SER A 63 -7.05 -34.56 -15.13
C SER A 63 -7.78 -34.23 -16.43
N THR A 64 -8.75 -33.30 -16.39
CA THR A 64 -9.53 -32.85 -17.55
C THR A 64 -9.52 -31.31 -17.61
N PRO A 65 -8.33 -30.67 -17.72
CA PRO A 65 -8.16 -29.23 -17.57
C PRO A 65 -8.90 -28.43 -18.66
N GLU A 66 -9.19 -29.03 -19.80
CA GLU A 66 -9.97 -28.43 -20.91
C GLU A 66 -11.42 -28.11 -20.54
N GLN A 67 -11.93 -28.68 -19.43
CA GLN A 67 -13.29 -28.43 -18.93
C GLN A 67 -13.38 -27.22 -17.98
N GLY A 68 -12.22 -26.69 -17.56
CA GLY A 68 -12.10 -25.60 -16.63
C GLY A 68 -11.28 -24.43 -17.15
N VAL A 69 -11.08 -23.42 -16.28
CA VAL A 69 -10.18 -22.28 -16.49
C VAL A 69 -9.45 -22.03 -15.18
N ASN A 70 -8.14 -22.22 -15.18
CA ASN A 70 -7.33 -22.22 -13.96
C ASN A 70 -7.06 -20.82 -13.43
N SER A 71 -7.79 -20.42 -12.41
CA SER A 71 -7.61 -19.11 -11.74
C SER A 71 -6.26 -18.95 -11.05
N LEU A 72 -5.66 -20.04 -10.54
CA LEU A 72 -4.36 -19.99 -9.88
C LEU A 72 -3.22 -19.66 -10.87
N VAL A 73 -3.27 -20.21 -12.08
CA VAL A 73 -2.28 -19.89 -13.11
C VAL A 73 -2.38 -18.43 -13.55
N ALA A 74 -3.62 -17.94 -13.76
CA ALA A 74 -3.85 -16.56 -14.12
C ALA A 74 -3.43 -15.60 -12.98
N ALA A 75 -3.72 -15.93 -11.71
CA ALA A 75 -3.29 -15.15 -10.56
C ALA A 75 -1.75 -15.09 -10.46
N ALA A 76 -1.05 -16.22 -10.68
CA ALA A 76 0.41 -16.24 -10.69
C ALA A 76 1.00 -15.37 -11.81
N ALA A 77 0.39 -15.40 -13.01
CA ALA A 77 0.80 -14.55 -14.14
C ALA A 77 0.62 -13.06 -13.79
N LEU A 78 -0.54 -12.69 -13.21
CA LEU A 78 -0.80 -11.32 -12.79
C LEU A 78 0.17 -10.84 -11.71
N ILE A 79 0.44 -11.65 -10.68
CA ILE A 79 1.39 -11.32 -9.61
C ILE A 79 2.77 -10.97 -10.18
N LEU A 80 3.29 -11.80 -11.07
CA LEU A 80 4.61 -11.58 -11.66
C LEU A 80 4.64 -10.35 -12.57
N GLU A 81 3.62 -10.17 -13.40
CA GLU A 81 3.56 -9.05 -14.33
C GLU A 81 3.31 -7.72 -13.61
N ALA A 82 2.35 -7.67 -12.68
CA ALA A 82 2.07 -6.45 -11.91
C ALA A 82 3.31 -6.01 -11.11
N ARG A 83 3.96 -6.97 -10.39
CA ARG A 83 5.18 -6.65 -9.63
C ARG A 83 6.29 -6.10 -10.53
N ARG A 84 6.55 -6.71 -11.67
CA ARG A 84 7.55 -6.24 -12.66
C ARG A 84 7.19 -4.85 -13.16
N ARG A 85 5.96 -4.67 -13.62
CA ARG A 85 5.48 -3.43 -14.25
C ARG A 85 5.46 -2.25 -13.28
N LEU A 86 4.99 -2.46 -12.06
CA LEU A 86 4.95 -1.42 -11.03
C LEU A 86 6.34 -0.90 -10.68
N HIS A 87 7.33 -1.79 -10.55
CA HIS A 87 8.72 -1.37 -10.31
C HIS A 87 9.36 -0.67 -11.51
N GLU A 88 8.90 -0.93 -12.74
CA GLU A 88 9.38 -0.22 -13.93
C GLU A 88 8.75 1.17 -14.09
N VAL A 89 7.48 1.33 -13.75
CA VAL A 89 6.76 2.59 -13.92
C VAL A 89 7.02 3.55 -12.77
N PHE A 90 7.11 3.03 -11.54
CA PHE A 90 7.29 3.82 -10.32
C PHE A 90 8.71 3.63 -9.77
N ASP A 91 9.71 3.93 -10.60
CA ASP A 91 11.13 3.64 -10.41
C ASP A 91 11.93 4.75 -9.71
N ALA A 92 11.30 5.88 -9.37
CA ALA A 92 11.98 6.99 -8.71
C ALA A 92 12.52 6.60 -7.32
N GLU A 93 13.60 7.26 -6.94
CA GLU A 93 14.21 7.14 -5.62
C GLU A 93 14.13 8.48 -4.89
N ASP A 94 13.90 8.43 -3.59
CA ASP A 94 13.93 9.55 -2.68
C ASP A 94 14.69 9.16 -1.40
N ALA A 95 15.82 9.82 -1.17
CA ALA A 95 16.72 9.53 -0.05
C ALA A 95 16.12 9.88 1.33
N LEU A 96 14.96 10.56 1.37
CA LEU A 96 14.22 10.81 2.60
C LEU A 96 13.63 9.53 3.20
N PHE A 97 13.50 8.47 2.40
CA PHE A 97 12.88 7.21 2.80
C PHE A 97 13.86 6.04 2.86
N ASP A 98 13.59 5.06 3.71
CA ASP A 98 14.27 3.77 3.76
C ASP A 98 13.24 2.62 3.67
N PRO A 99 13.24 1.82 2.58
CA PRO A 99 14.04 1.97 1.36
C PRO A 99 13.66 3.23 0.56
N PRO A 100 14.59 3.80 -0.25
CA PRO A 100 14.39 5.08 -0.94
C PRO A 100 13.45 5.00 -2.16
N ARG A 101 12.70 3.94 -2.31
CA ARG A 101 11.82 3.65 -3.46
C ARG A 101 10.46 3.16 -3.02
N SER A 102 9.50 3.18 -3.95
CA SER A 102 8.22 2.51 -3.77
C SER A 102 8.40 0.99 -3.69
N THR A 103 7.53 0.32 -2.94
CA THR A 103 7.50 -1.15 -2.84
C THR A 103 6.12 -1.68 -3.21
N PHE A 104 6.11 -2.84 -3.90
CA PHE A 104 4.90 -3.47 -4.43
C PHE A 104 5.03 -4.99 -4.21
N GLU A 105 4.48 -5.48 -3.10
CA GLU A 105 4.69 -6.88 -2.72
C GLU A 105 3.36 -7.64 -2.57
N PRO A 106 3.22 -8.79 -3.23
CA PRO A 106 2.13 -9.71 -2.93
C PRO A 106 2.41 -10.34 -1.56
N THR A 107 1.49 -10.16 -0.61
CA THR A 107 1.74 -10.51 0.80
C THR A 107 0.91 -11.65 1.32
N ARG A 108 -0.38 -11.69 0.96
CA ARG A 108 -1.34 -12.66 1.47
C ARG A 108 -2.05 -13.37 0.33
N LYS A 109 -2.31 -14.65 0.54
CA LYS A 109 -3.09 -15.48 -0.39
C LYS A 109 -4.11 -16.29 0.40
N ASP A 110 -5.37 -16.25 -0.04
CA ASP A 110 -6.42 -17.07 0.56
C ASP A 110 -6.35 -18.50 0.01
N ALA A 111 -6.86 -19.47 0.79
CA ALA A 111 -7.02 -20.84 0.33
C ALA A 111 -8.04 -20.92 -0.82
N ASN A 112 -7.76 -21.73 -1.85
CA ASN A 112 -8.61 -21.83 -3.04
C ASN A 112 -9.37 -23.15 -3.17
N VAL A 113 -8.71 -24.29 -3.02
CA VAL A 113 -9.33 -25.64 -3.10
C VAL A 113 -8.82 -26.55 -2.01
N GLU A 114 -9.66 -27.47 -1.54
CA GLU A 114 -9.28 -28.42 -0.50
C GLU A 114 -8.52 -29.63 -1.08
N ASN A 115 -8.89 -30.07 -2.29
CA ASN A 115 -8.34 -31.26 -2.92
C ASN A 115 -7.30 -30.94 -3.98
N VAL A 116 -6.14 -31.59 -3.91
CA VAL A 116 -5.01 -31.39 -4.84
C VAL A 116 -5.38 -31.72 -6.30
N ASN A 117 -6.36 -32.62 -6.52
CA ASN A 117 -6.81 -33.01 -7.86
C ASN A 117 -7.87 -32.05 -8.45
N THR A 118 -8.06 -30.88 -7.86
CA THR A 118 -9.05 -29.88 -8.31
C THR A 118 -8.33 -28.66 -8.89
N LEU A 119 -8.68 -28.32 -10.12
CA LEU A 119 -8.29 -27.06 -10.76
C LEU A 119 -9.14 -25.93 -10.18
N PRO A 120 -8.54 -24.90 -9.55
CA PRO A 120 -9.31 -23.86 -8.88
C PRO A 120 -10.04 -22.95 -9.86
N GLY A 121 -11.29 -22.63 -9.53
CA GLY A 121 -12.12 -21.67 -10.27
C GLY A 121 -12.13 -20.28 -9.66
N ARG A 122 -11.53 -20.10 -8.47
CA ARG A 122 -11.37 -18.79 -7.82
C ARG A 122 -10.06 -18.77 -7.05
N ASP A 123 -9.34 -17.68 -7.17
CA ASP A 123 -8.11 -17.43 -6.45
C ASP A 123 -8.08 -16.00 -5.91
N VAL A 124 -7.55 -15.78 -4.71
CA VAL A 124 -7.52 -14.45 -4.08
C VAL A 124 -6.13 -14.22 -3.52
N PHE A 125 -5.57 -13.05 -3.83
CA PHE A 125 -4.34 -12.58 -3.21
C PHE A 125 -4.43 -11.09 -2.88
N TYR A 126 -3.49 -10.63 -2.08
CA TYR A 126 -3.39 -9.24 -1.65
C TYR A 126 -2.05 -8.65 -2.06
N LEU A 127 -2.08 -7.39 -2.47
CA LEU A 127 -0.91 -6.58 -2.81
C LEU A 127 -0.78 -5.45 -1.78
N ASP A 128 0.33 -5.39 -1.07
CA ASP A 128 0.75 -4.24 -0.27
C ASP A 128 1.63 -3.33 -1.13
N SER A 129 1.29 -2.05 -1.19
CA SER A 129 2.07 -1.04 -1.91
C SER A 129 2.39 0.12 -0.99
N ARG A 130 3.68 0.45 -0.88
CA ARG A 130 4.18 1.66 -0.22
C ARG A 130 4.72 2.58 -1.28
N VAL A 131 3.99 3.64 -1.57
CA VAL A 131 4.19 4.47 -2.76
C VAL A 131 4.81 5.81 -2.38
N LEU A 132 5.90 6.21 -3.02
CA LEU A 132 6.52 7.51 -2.80
C LEU A 132 5.51 8.64 -3.07
N PRO A 133 5.50 9.73 -2.27
CA PRO A 133 4.45 10.77 -2.31
C PRO A 133 4.30 11.49 -3.65
N GLN A 134 5.34 11.51 -4.49
CA GLN A 134 5.29 12.10 -5.84
C GLN A 134 4.41 11.33 -6.83
N TYR A 135 4.04 10.08 -6.52
CA TYR A 135 3.14 9.29 -7.32
C TYR A 135 1.74 9.30 -6.72
N ARG A 136 0.73 9.30 -7.58
CA ARG A 136 -0.66 9.13 -7.15
C ARG A 136 -0.95 7.66 -6.95
N VAL A 137 -1.65 7.35 -5.87
CA VAL A 137 -2.09 5.96 -5.60
C VAL A 137 -3.04 5.46 -6.69
N ASP A 138 -3.86 6.35 -7.28
CA ASP A 138 -4.74 6.01 -8.40
C ASP A 138 -3.96 5.49 -9.62
N ASP A 139 -2.80 6.07 -9.93
CA ASP A 139 -1.98 5.64 -11.06
C ASP A 139 -1.43 4.21 -10.84
N VAL A 140 -1.19 3.81 -9.58
CA VAL A 140 -0.82 2.43 -9.23
C VAL A 140 -1.97 1.47 -9.48
N ILE A 141 -3.20 1.85 -9.10
CA ILE A 141 -4.42 1.04 -9.34
C ILE A 141 -4.63 0.87 -10.84
N ASP A 142 -4.48 1.93 -11.61
CA ASP A 142 -4.64 1.91 -13.08
C ASP A 142 -3.61 0.97 -13.74
N GLU A 143 -2.35 0.98 -13.30
CA GLU A 143 -1.34 0.04 -13.81
C GLU A 143 -1.64 -1.43 -13.42
N VAL A 144 -2.12 -1.69 -12.20
CA VAL A 144 -2.56 -3.04 -11.80
C VAL A 144 -3.76 -3.48 -12.65
N ARG A 145 -4.71 -2.57 -12.93
CA ARG A 145 -5.86 -2.86 -13.80
C ARG A 145 -5.41 -3.18 -15.22
N ALA A 146 -4.48 -2.41 -15.77
CA ALA A 146 -3.93 -2.69 -17.10
C ALA A 146 -3.24 -4.06 -17.18
N CYS A 147 -2.49 -4.44 -16.15
CA CYS A 147 -1.91 -5.79 -16.06
C CYS A 147 -3.00 -6.88 -15.99
N ALA A 148 -4.06 -6.65 -15.23
CA ALA A 148 -5.17 -7.57 -15.10
C ALA A 148 -5.92 -7.74 -16.44
N ASP A 149 -6.17 -6.64 -17.17
CA ASP A 149 -6.81 -6.68 -18.51
C ASP A 149 -5.96 -7.49 -19.51
N ALA A 150 -4.63 -7.35 -19.45
CA ALA A 150 -3.73 -8.13 -20.28
C ALA A 150 -3.77 -9.63 -19.95
N VAL A 151 -3.88 -9.98 -18.66
CA VAL A 151 -4.03 -11.39 -18.22
C VAL A 151 -5.40 -11.94 -18.63
N GLU A 152 -6.48 -11.18 -18.49
CA GLU A 152 -7.82 -11.58 -18.95
C GLU A 152 -7.82 -11.85 -20.45
N ALA A 153 -7.17 -10.99 -21.24
CA ALA A 153 -7.05 -11.18 -22.69
C ALA A 153 -6.24 -12.42 -23.08
N ALA A 154 -5.18 -12.76 -22.28
CA ALA A 154 -4.33 -13.91 -22.50
C ALA A 154 -4.95 -15.23 -22.01
N HIS A 155 -5.94 -15.18 -21.10
CA HIS A 155 -6.58 -16.34 -20.48
C HIS A 155 -8.10 -16.29 -20.65
N PRO A 156 -8.65 -16.68 -21.80
CA PRO A 156 -10.09 -16.65 -22.07
C PRO A 156 -10.91 -17.37 -21.00
N GLY A 157 -11.92 -16.67 -20.45
CA GLY A 157 -12.76 -17.19 -19.36
C GLY A 157 -12.27 -16.83 -17.95
N ILE A 158 -11.16 -16.08 -17.83
CA ILE A 158 -10.76 -15.40 -16.60
C ILE A 158 -11.46 -14.04 -16.52
N SER A 159 -11.85 -13.65 -15.30
CA SER A 159 -12.20 -12.28 -14.93
C SER A 159 -11.50 -11.89 -13.62
N ILE A 160 -11.07 -10.63 -13.52
CA ILE A 160 -10.26 -10.16 -12.40
C ILE A 160 -10.93 -8.92 -11.79
N GLU A 161 -11.18 -9.00 -10.50
CA GLU A 161 -11.75 -7.93 -9.69
C GLU A 161 -10.68 -7.35 -8.77
N LEU A 162 -10.61 -6.02 -8.70
CA LEU A 162 -9.76 -5.28 -7.77
C LEU A 162 -10.65 -4.62 -6.73
N GLU A 163 -10.34 -4.81 -5.45
CA GLU A 163 -11.02 -4.22 -4.31
C GLU A 163 -10.00 -3.43 -3.48
N GLU A 164 -10.25 -2.15 -3.27
CA GLU A 164 -9.45 -1.30 -2.38
C GLU A 164 -9.77 -1.67 -0.93
N VAL A 165 -8.79 -2.26 -0.23
CA VAL A 165 -8.90 -2.58 1.21
C VAL A 165 -8.47 -1.40 2.06
N LEU A 166 -7.40 -0.73 1.62
CA LEU A 166 -6.89 0.52 2.18
C LEU A 166 -6.32 1.36 1.04
N LYS A 167 -6.60 2.66 1.08
CA LYS A 167 -6.08 3.63 0.13
C LYS A 167 -5.84 4.95 0.83
N GLU A 168 -4.59 5.29 1.03
CA GLU A 168 -4.18 6.53 1.67
C GLU A 168 -3.09 7.22 0.86
N GLN A 169 -3.38 8.42 0.38
CA GLN A 169 -2.41 9.26 -0.29
C GLN A 169 -1.62 10.04 0.76
N ALA A 170 -0.30 9.88 0.77
CA ALA A 170 0.57 10.61 1.68
C ALA A 170 0.47 12.13 1.48
N ALA A 171 0.55 12.85 2.58
CA ALA A 171 0.73 14.29 2.57
C ALA A 171 2.14 14.67 2.08
N PRO A 172 2.35 15.92 1.62
CA PRO A 172 3.69 16.43 1.38
C PRO A 172 4.57 16.35 2.64
N ALA A 173 5.87 16.07 2.45
CA ALA A 173 6.83 16.04 3.54
C ALA A 173 6.84 17.36 4.32
N THR A 174 6.97 17.29 5.64
CA THR A 174 7.24 18.47 6.48
C THR A 174 8.64 18.98 6.17
N PRO A 175 8.83 20.27 5.78
CA PRO A 175 10.15 20.81 5.48
C PRO A 175 11.09 20.69 6.68
N ALA A 176 12.36 20.35 6.43
CA ALA A 176 13.36 20.19 7.49
C ALA A 176 13.63 21.50 8.29
N ASP A 177 13.32 22.66 7.70
CA ASP A 177 13.41 23.98 8.32
C ASP A 177 12.09 24.44 8.97
N ALA A 178 11.05 23.62 8.97
CA ALA A 178 9.79 23.93 9.62
C ALA A 178 9.99 24.13 11.15
N GLU A 179 9.19 25.03 11.75
CA GLU A 179 9.31 25.40 13.16
C GLU A 179 9.19 24.17 14.08
N VAL A 180 8.27 23.24 13.79
CA VAL A 180 8.10 22.02 14.59
C VAL A 180 9.37 21.15 14.56
N VAL A 181 9.99 20.99 13.40
CA VAL A 181 11.20 20.18 13.21
C VAL A 181 12.39 20.80 13.94
N THR A 182 12.62 22.11 13.76
CA THR A 182 13.73 22.81 14.39
C THR A 182 13.59 22.88 15.91
N ARG A 183 12.39 23.07 16.45
CA ARG A 183 12.12 23.04 17.90
C ARG A 183 12.32 21.64 18.47
N LEU A 184 11.83 20.60 17.81
CA LEU A 184 11.98 19.23 18.27
C LEU A 184 13.45 18.80 18.25
N ALA A 185 14.18 19.12 17.17
CA ALA A 185 15.63 18.85 17.07
C ALA A 185 16.41 19.52 18.22
N ALA A 186 16.11 20.79 18.54
CA ALA A 186 16.73 21.49 19.65
C ALA A 186 16.42 20.82 21.00
N ALA A 187 15.19 20.41 21.24
CA ALA A 187 14.79 19.69 22.45
C ALA A 187 15.48 18.33 22.58
N ILE A 188 15.58 17.56 21.50
CA ILE A 188 16.29 16.29 21.45
C ILE A 188 17.79 16.49 21.78
N ALA A 189 18.42 17.51 21.18
CA ALA A 189 19.83 17.82 21.44
C ALA A 189 20.06 18.21 22.91
N GLU A 190 19.16 18.99 23.51
CA GLU A 190 19.24 19.42 24.91
C GLU A 190 19.07 18.23 25.89
N VAL A 191 18.08 17.35 25.62
CA VAL A 191 17.72 16.28 26.55
C VAL A 191 18.61 15.03 26.39
N HIS A 192 18.89 14.66 25.14
CA HIS A 192 19.58 13.41 24.81
C HIS A 192 21.02 13.61 24.35
N GLY A 193 21.44 14.84 24.01
CA GLY A 193 22.79 15.15 23.54
C GLY A 193 23.09 14.60 22.12
N VAL A 194 22.05 14.29 21.33
CA VAL A 194 22.15 13.79 19.96
C VAL A 194 21.63 14.81 18.95
N THR A 195 22.07 14.70 17.71
CA THR A 195 21.55 15.45 16.58
C THR A 195 20.56 14.54 15.84
N ALA A 196 19.31 14.96 15.74
CA ALA A 196 18.27 14.27 14.98
C ALA A 196 18.08 14.91 13.61
#